data_a2553a023ee3caa1801902710a478647
#
_entry.id   a2553a023ee3caa1801902710a478647
#
_cell.length_a   1.000
_cell.length_b   1.000
_cell.length_c   1.000
_cell.angle_alpha   90.00
_cell.angle_beta   90.00
_cell.angle_gamma   90.00
#
_symmetry.space_group_name_H-M   'P 1'
#
loop_
_entity.id
_entity.type
_entity.pdbx_description
1 polymer ?
#
loop_
_entity_poly.entity_id
_entity_poly.type
_entity_poly.pdbx_seq_one_letter_code
_entity_poly.pdbx_strand_id
1 'polypeptide(L)'
;MASIKDVAQRAGVSTTTVSRVLTTPGAVRAPLRERVEQAIAEMGYRPNLAARRLRQRRASIVGLIVSDIRSPFFTDVGRAVEDVAYRNGLRLILCNSDENPAKEQSYLELMADEQASGVILSPTMEGLQRLRPADWPFPLVLVDRALEGSRVDRVVLDNHAAARRATEHLLQSGWRRIALLAGIHSTTGQQRHAGYADALAAHGLAPRPLWLDPTREAGERATAQCLA
;
A
#
# COMPACT_ATOMS: atom_id res chain seq x y z
N MET A 1 -23.12 27.96 -6.77
CA MET A 1 -22.03 27.65 -5.82
C MET A 1 -21.11 28.86 -5.76
N ALA A 2 -20.83 29.38 -4.57
CA ALA A 2 -19.97 30.54 -4.44
C ALA A 2 -18.54 30.24 -4.95
N SER A 3 -17.92 31.18 -5.65
CA SER A 3 -16.55 31.08 -6.17
C SER A 3 -15.55 31.84 -5.29
N ILE A 4 -14.26 31.59 -5.48
CA ILE A 4 -13.20 32.36 -4.78
C ILE A 4 -13.26 33.86 -5.13
N LYS A 5 -13.76 34.21 -6.34
CA LYS A 5 -13.94 35.61 -6.75
C LYS A 5 -15.05 36.28 -5.96
N ASP A 6 -16.14 35.56 -5.70
CA ASP A 6 -17.28 36.11 -4.94
C ASP A 6 -16.87 36.35 -3.48
N VAL A 7 -16.11 35.39 -2.88
CA VAL A 7 -15.55 35.59 -1.51
C VAL A 7 -14.59 36.79 -1.47
N ALA A 8 -13.73 36.96 -2.47
CA ALA A 8 -12.80 38.06 -2.56
C ALA A 8 -13.55 39.42 -2.65
N GLN A 9 -14.58 39.46 -3.47
CA GLN A 9 -15.44 40.65 -3.62
C GLN A 9 -16.19 40.96 -2.32
N ARG A 10 -16.79 39.95 -1.66
CA ARG A 10 -17.51 40.08 -0.40
C ARG A 10 -16.61 40.55 0.75
N ALA A 11 -15.37 40.04 0.83
CA ALA A 11 -14.38 40.42 1.82
C ALA A 11 -13.63 41.71 1.49
N GLY A 12 -13.79 42.28 0.28
CA GLY A 12 -13.08 43.48 -0.17
C GLY A 12 -11.57 43.27 -0.26
N VAL A 13 -11.13 42.11 -0.77
CA VAL A 13 -9.71 41.73 -0.92
C VAL A 13 -9.45 41.07 -2.28
N SER A 14 -8.18 40.86 -2.61
CA SER A 14 -7.83 40.11 -3.81
C SER A 14 -8.07 38.62 -3.63
N THR A 15 -8.29 37.87 -4.73
CA THR A 15 -8.37 36.40 -4.72
C THR A 15 -7.09 35.77 -4.20
N THR A 16 -5.94 36.42 -4.37
CA THR A 16 -4.65 36.01 -3.80
C THR A 16 -4.68 36.09 -2.27
N THR A 17 -5.30 37.12 -1.69
CA THR A 17 -5.46 37.24 -0.23
C THR A 17 -6.36 36.15 0.31
N VAL A 18 -7.51 35.88 -0.34
CA VAL A 18 -8.39 34.78 0.05
C VAL A 18 -7.63 33.42 -0.02
N SER A 19 -6.89 33.18 -1.10
CA SER A 19 -6.08 31.97 -1.25
C SER A 19 -5.05 31.85 -0.13
N ARG A 20 -4.40 32.94 0.27
CA ARG A 20 -3.38 32.97 1.33
C ARG A 20 -3.99 32.73 2.71
N VAL A 21 -5.17 33.26 3.00
CA VAL A 21 -5.91 32.95 4.24
C VAL A 21 -6.23 31.47 4.32
N LEU A 22 -6.62 30.83 3.21
CA LEU A 22 -6.96 29.41 3.16
C LEU A 22 -5.73 28.48 3.24
N THR A 23 -4.53 28.95 2.87
CA THR A 23 -3.33 28.11 2.81
C THR A 23 -2.33 28.38 3.94
N THR A 24 -2.19 29.62 4.33
CA THR A 24 -1.20 30.07 5.33
C THR A 24 -1.78 31.22 6.14
N PRO A 25 -2.81 30.96 6.99
CA PRO A 25 -3.56 32.02 7.68
C PRO A 25 -2.67 32.89 8.54
N GLY A 26 -1.59 32.33 9.11
CA GLY A 26 -0.62 33.09 9.90
C GLY A 26 0.20 34.12 9.11
N ALA A 27 0.23 34.04 7.79
CA ALA A 27 0.92 35.04 6.93
C ALA A 27 0.03 36.20 6.52
N VAL A 28 -1.23 36.29 7.00
CA VAL A 28 -2.18 37.37 6.73
C VAL A 28 -2.51 38.09 8.04
N ARG A 29 -2.52 39.45 8.00
CA ARG A 29 -2.86 40.25 9.16
C ARG A 29 -4.25 39.92 9.69
N ALA A 30 -4.42 39.85 11.00
CA ALA A 30 -5.64 39.40 11.67
C ALA A 30 -6.93 40.08 11.13
N PRO A 31 -7.02 41.44 10.95
CA PRO A 31 -8.25 42.05 10.46
C PRO A 31 -8.65 41.61 9.04
N LEU A 32 -7.68 41.32 8.16
CA LEU A 32 -7.96 40.86 6.81
C LEU A 32 -8.37 39.37 6.82
N ARG A 33 -7.77 38.59 7.70
CA ARG A 33 -8.09 37.16 7.86
C ARG A 33 -9.53 37.01 8.34
N GLU A 34 -9.91 37.70 9.39
CA GLU A 34 -11.26 37.67 9.97
C GLU A 34 -12.34 38.02 8.94
N ARG A 35 -12.11 39.09 8.15
CA ARG A 35 -13.04 39.49 7.08
C ARG A 35 -13.22 38.39 6.02
N VAL A 36 -12.14 37.69 5.66
CA VAL A 36 -12.20 36.62 4.69
C VAL A 36 -12.88 35.39 5.28
N GLU A 37 -12.58 35.02 6.53
CA GLU A 37 -13.21 33.91 7.24
C GLU A 37 -14.72 34.13 7.41
N GLN A 38 -15.13 35.35 7.73
CA GLN A 38 -16.53 35.73 7.80
C GLN A 38 -17.23 35.60 6.44
N ALA A 39 -16.63 36.12 5.37
CA ALA A 39 -17.19 36.01 4.02
C ALA A 39 -17.33 34.54 3.55
N ILE A 40 -16.36 33.70 3.91
CA ILE A 40 -16.41 32.24 3.62
C ILE A 40 -17.60 31.62 4.34
N ALA A 41 -17.80 31.92 5.63
CA ALA A 41 -18.89 31.38 6.43
C ALA A 41 -20.26 31.83 5.91
N GLU A 42 -20.44 33.15 5.63
CA GLU A 42 -21.68 33.73 5.13
C GLU A 42 -22.09 33.14 3.76
N MET A 43 -21.12 32.88 2.90
CA MET A 43 -21.37 32.35 1.53
C MET A 43 -21.39 30.84 1.41
N GLY A 44 -21.10 30.13 2.50
CA GLY A 44 -20.98 28.66 2.48
C GLY A 44 -19.91 28.19 1.49
N TYR A 45 -18.87 29.03 1.24
CA TYR A 45 -17.85 28.72 0.27
C TYR A 45 -17.01 27.53 0.72
N ARG A 46 -16.96 26.49 -0.12
CA ARG A 46 -16.03 25.37 0.06
C ARG A 46 -14.92 25.48 -0.98
N PRO A 47 -13.65 25.54 -0.53
CA PRO A 47 -12.52 25.56 -1.48
C PRO A 47 -12.61 24.38 -2.45
N ASN A 48 -12.50 24.67 -3.73
CA ASN A 48 -12.40 23.60 -4.74
C ASN A 48 -11.04 22.90 -4.57
N LEU A 49 -11.07 21.68 -4.02
CA LEU A 49 -9.88 20.89 -3.77
C LEU A 49 -9.10 20.57 -5.06
N ALA A 50 -9.80 20.42 -6.20
CA ALA A 50 -9.14 20.19 -7.50
C ALA A 50 -8.35 21.44 -7.94
N ALA A 51 -8.91 22.64 -7.79
CA ALA A 51 -8.20 23.88 -8.09
C ALA A 51 -7.03 24.15 -7.10
N ARG A 52 -7.15 23.66 -5.85
CA ARG A 52 -6.09 23.73 -4.85
C ARG A 52 -4.97 22.75 -5.17
N ARG A 53 -5.27 21.51 -5.61
CA ARG A 53 -4.33 20.50 -6.09
C ARG A 53 -3.49 21.02 -7.28
N LEU A 54 -4.12 21.70 -8.25
CA LEU A 54 -3.44 22.33 -9.39
C LEU A 54 -2.43 23.43 -8.99
N ARG A 55 -2.67 24.13 -7.88
CA ARG A 55 -1.77 25.19 -7.38
C ARG A 55 -0.67 24.67 -6.45
N GLN A 56 -0.97 23.70 -5.62
CA GLN A 56 0.00 22.99 -4.80
C GLN A 56 0.51 21.81 -5.62
N ARG A 57 1.62 21.97 -6.34
CA ARG A 57 2.31 20.91 -7.11
C ARG A 57 2.70 19.65 -6.30
N ARG A 58 2.11 19.42 -5.14
CA ARG A 58 2.31 18.23 -4.30
C ARG A 58 0.96 17.56 -4.07
N ALA A 59 0.77 16.43 -4.73
CA ALA A 59 -0.27 15.50 -4.34
C ALA A 59 -0.03 15.13 -2.87
N SER A 60 -1.10 15.19 -2.06
CA SER A 60 -1.05 14.78 -0.64
C SER A 60 -1.59 13.37 -0.46
N ILE A 61 -1.45 12.53 -1.50
CA ILE A 61 -2.01 11.17 -1.57
C ILE A 61 -0.88 10.18 -1.76
N VAL A 62 -0.89 9.10 -0.99
CA VAL A 62 -0.09 7.90 -1.20
C VAL A 62 -1.04 6.76 -1.49
N GLY A 63 -0.77 5.98 -2.54
CA GLY A 63 -1.47 4.75 -2.84
C GLY A 63 -0.88 3.57 -2.07
N LEU A 64 -1.73 2.69 -1.55
CA LEU A 64 -1.34 1.37 -1.07
C LEU A 64 -2.21 0.34 -1.80
N ILE A 65 -1.60 -0.45 -2.66
CA ILE A 65 -2.28 -1.51 -3.40
C ILE A 65 -1.80 -2.85 -2.82
N VAL A 66 -2.73 -3.58 -2.21
CA VAL A 66 -2.47 -4.89 -1.57
C VAL A 66 -3.14 -6.01 -2.33
N SER A 67 -2.59 -7.21 -2.21
CA SER A 67 -3.11 -8.38 -2.92
C SER A 67 -4.36 -8.99 -2.27
N ASP A 68 -4.49 -8.96 -0.94
CA ASP A 68 -5.71 -9.42 -0.25
C ASP A 68 -5.89 -8.73 1.11
N ILE A 69 -6.86 -7.81 1.18
CA ILE A 69 -7.17 -7.07 2.41
C ILE A 69 -7.72 -7.96 3.54
N ARG A 70 -8.19 -9.17 3.23
CA ARG A 70 -8.66 -10.13 4.25
C ARG A 70 -7.50 -10.74 5.03
N SER A 71 -6.29 -10.67 4.49
CA SER A 71 -5.09 -11.14 5.17
C SER A 71 -4.73 -10.19 6.33
N PRO A 72 -4.61 -10.69 7.57
CA PRO A 72 -4.17 -9.88 8.72
C PRO A 72 -2.84 -9.16 8.47
N PHE A 73 -1.93 -9.79 7.71
CA PHE A 73 -0.66 -9.19 7.32
C PHE A 73 -0.86 -7.87 6.57
N PHE A 74 -1.71 -7.85 5.54
CA PHE A 74 -1.94 -6.62 4.78
C PHE A 74 -2.78 -5.59 5.53
N THR A 75 -3.62 -6.02 6.46
CA THR A 75 -4.34 -5.12 7.37
C THR A 75 -3.36 -4.39 8.28
N ASP A 76 -2.38 -5.10 8.85
CA ASP A 76 -1.35 -4.51 9.71
C ASP A 76 -0.41 -3.58 8.91
N VAL A 77 0.00 -3.98 7.71
CA VAL A 77 0.76 -3.12 6.78
C VAL A 77 -0.02 -1.86 6.46
N GLY A 78 -1.32 -1.98 6.13
CA GLY A 78 -2.19 -0.85 5.82
C GLY A 78 -2.28 0.14 6.97
N ARG A 79 -2.44 -0.36 8.20
CA ARG A 79 -2.47 0.46 9.40
C ARG A 79 -1.16 1.19 9.63
N ALA A 80 -0.02 0.49 9.52
CA ALA A 80 1.29 1.09 9.71
C ALA A 80 1.58 2.19 8.66
N VAL A 81 1.21 1.95 7.40
CA VAL A 81 1.36 2.93 6.32
C VAL A 81 0.44 4.13 6.56
N GLU A 82 -0.81 3.92 6.98
CA GLU A 82 -1.76 4.99 7.29
C GLU A 82 -1.25 5.87 8.42
N ASP A 83 -0.79 5.28 9.53
CA ASP A 83 -0.23 6.00 10.67
C ASP A 83 0.95 6.91 10.28
N VAL A 84 1.84 6.42 9.39
CA VAL A 84 2.98 7.20 8.89
C VAL A 84 2.51 8.30 7.94
N ALA A 85 1.61 7.98 7.01
CA ALA A 85 1.05 8.94 6.06
C ALA A 85 0.36 10.10 6.80
N TYR A 86 -0.50 9.79 7.77
CA TYR A 86 -1.22 10.78 8.58
C TYR A 86 -0.28 11.73 9.31
N ARG A 87 0.74 11.21 9.99
CA ARG A 87 1.75 12.03 10.69
C ARG A 87 2.52 12.97 9.77
N ASN A 88 2.63 12.62 8.49
CA ASN A 88 3.30 13.45 7.46
C ASN A 88 2.32 14.31 6.65
N GLY A 89 1.04 14.40 7.05
CA GLY A 89 0.02 15.19 6.36
C GLY A 89 -0.38 14.62 4.99
N LEU A 90 -0.10 13.35 4.75
CA LEU A 90 -0.50 12.60 3.56
C LEU A 90 -1.83 11.86 3.82
N ARG A 91 -2.52 11.54 2.76
CA ARG A 91 -3.74 10.72 2.78
C ARG A 91 -3.46 9.39 2.10
N LEU A 92 -3.97 8.33 2.66
CA LEU A 92 -3.86 6.99 2.09
C LEU A 92 -5.09 6.66 1.23
N ILE A 93 -4.84 6.15 0.02
CA ILE A 93 -5.84 5.41 -0.76
C ILE A 93 -5.43 3.94 -0.73
N LEU A 94 -6.27 3.12 -0.09
CA LEU A 94 -6.08 1.67 -0.01
C LEU A 94 -6.89 0.99 -1.11
N CYS A 95 -6.23 0.19 -1.93
CA CYS A 95 -6.82 -0.62 -3.00
C CYS A 95 -6.51 -2.10 -2.79
N ASN A 96 -7.45 -2.96 -3.16
CA ASN A 96 -7.34 -4.41 -3.02
C ASN A 96 -7.42 -5.09 -4.38
N SER A 97 -6.31 -5.68 -4.85
CA SER A 97 -6.24 -6.28 -6.18
C SER A 97 -6.85 -7.70 -6.25
N ASP A 98 -7.06 -8.39 -5.12
CA ASP A 98 -7.53 -9.78 -5.07
C ASP A 98 -6.69 -10.73 -5.94
N GLU A 99 -5.38 -10.55 -6.00
CA GLU A 99 -4.46 -11.27 -6.88
C GLU A 99 -4.85 -11.15 -8.39
N ASN A 100 -5.64 -10.16 -8.75
CA ASN A 100 -6.09 -9.93 -10.13
C ASN A 100 -5.22 -8.86 -10.81
N PRO A 101 -4.43 -9.21 -11.86
CA PRO A 101 -3.53 -8.28 -12.54
C PRO A 101 -4.28 -7.12 -13.22
N ALA A 102 -5.51 -7.34 -13.70
CA ALA A 102 -6.29 -6.28 -14.34
C ALA A 102 -6.78 -5.25 -13.32
N LYS A 103 -7.17 -5.69 -12.11
CA LYS A 103 -7.48 -4.78 -11.00
C LYS A 103 -6.24 -4.00 -10.56
N GLU A 104 -5.09 -4.66 -10.44
CA GLU A 104 -3.82 -4.04 -10.08
C GLU A 104 -3.48 -2.92 -11.05
N GLN A 105 -3.54 -3.19 -12.34
CA GLN A 105 -3.30 -2.22 -13.41
C GLN A 105 -4.26 -1.03 -13.32
N SER A 106 -5.56 -1.28 -13.17
CA SER A 106 -6.58 -0.23 -13.03
C SER A 106 -6.34 0.67 -11.82
N TYR A 107 -5.85 0.11 -10.70
CA TYR A 107 -5.52 0.91 -9.52
C TYR A 107 -4.23 1.72 -9.69
N LEU A 108 -3.24 1.22 -10.42
CA LEU A 108 -2.06 2.00 -10.78
C LEU A 108 -2.44 3.19 -11.66
N GLU A 109 -3.32 2.99 -12.64
CA GLU A 109 -3.89 4.06 -13.48
C GLU A 109 -4.66 5.08 -12.63
N LEU A 110 -5.51 4.62 -11.71
CA LEU A 110 -6.19 5.49 -10.75
C LEU A 110 -5.21 6.36 -9.94
N MET A 111 -4.10 5.79 -9.48
CA MET A 111 -3.08 6.56 -8.76
C MET A 111 -2.39 7.60 -9.65
N ALA A 112 -2.22 7.31 -10.95
CA ALA A 112 -1.69 8.28 -11.90
C ALA A 112 -2.69 9.43 -12.14
N ASP A 113 -3.97 9.13 -12.32
CA ASP A 113 -5.03 10.11 -12.50
C ASP A 113 -5.20 11.00 -11.26
N GLU A 114 -5.11 10.43 -10.07
CA GLU A 114 -5.16 11.15 -8.79
C GLU A 114 -3.85 11.88 -8.47
N GLN A 115 -2.84 11.78 -9.34
CA GLN A 115 -1.52 12.41 -9.16
C GLN A 115 -0.89 12.02 -7.81
N ALA A 116 -0.92 10.76 -7.44
CA ALA A 116 -0.36 10.27 -6.19
C ALA A 116 1.12 10.67 -6.03
N SER A 117 1.53 11.01 -4.82
CA SER A 117 2.92 11.36 -4.47
C SER A 117 3.85 10.13 -4.52
N GLY A 118 3.28 8.94 -4.42
CA GLY A 118 3.95 7.66 -4.46
C GLY A 118 2.98 6.52 -4.26
N VAL A 119 3.39 5.31 -4.63
CA VAL A 119 2.59 4.10 -4.47
C VAL A 119 3.42 3.02 -3.79
N ILE A 120 2.82 2.40 -2.77
CA ILE A 120 3.31 1.17 -2.15
C ILE A 120 2.47 0.03 -2.74
N LEU A 121 3.13 -0.95 -3.33
CA LEU A 121 2.49 -2.03 -4.09
C LEU A 121 2.94 -3.40 -3.60
N SER A 122 1.98 -4.24 -3.21
CA SER A 122 2.18 -5.70 -3.15
C SER A 122 1.72 -6.28 -4.49
N PRO A 123 2.65 -6.55 -5.43
CA PRO A 123 2.27 -6.87 -6.79
C PRO A 123 1.71 -8.30 -6.90
N THR A 124 0.81 -8.51 -7.86
CA THR A 124 0.46 -9.84 -8.34
C THR A 124 1.66 -10.48 -9.03
N MET A 125 1.68 -11.81 -9.18
CA MET A 125 2.79 -12.48 -9.87
C MET A 125 2.95 -12.00 -11.32
N GLU A 126 1.86 -11.84 -12.03
CA GLU A 126 1.87 -11.36 -13.41
C GLU A 126 2.24 -9.87 -13.48
N GLY A 127 1.69 -9.04 -12.57
CA GLY A 127 2.02 -7.63 -12.45
C GLY A 127 3.50 -7.42 -12.17
N LEU A 128 4.08 -8.22 -11.28
CA LEU A 128 5.50 -8.16 -10.95
C LEU A 128 6.41 -8.40 -12.16
N GLN A 129 6.05 -9.36 -13.02
CA GLN A 129 6.81 -9.67 -14.26
C GLN A 129 6.72 -8.54 -15.30
N ARG A 130 5.58 -7.85 -15.35
CA ARG A 130 5.30 -6.78 -16.33
C ARG A 130 5.65 -5.38 -15.81
N LEU A 131 5.92 -5.24 -14.51
CA LEU A 131 6.14 -3.95 -13.87
C LEU A 131 7.31 -3.21 -14.52
N ARG A 132 7.01 -2.02 -15.00
CA ARG A 132 7.99 -1.06 -15.53
C ARG A 132 7.83 0.24 -14.74
N PRO A 133 8.66 0.47 -13.72
CA PRO A 133 8.53 1.66 -12.86
C PRO A 133 8.60 2.98 -13.62
N ALA A 134 9.33 3.01 -14.75
CA ALA A 134 9.45 4.19 -15.60
C ALA A 134 8.15 4.57 -16.33
N ASP A 135 7.17 3.66 -16.40
CA ASP A 135 5.88 3.93 -17.04
C ASP A 135 4.94 4.74 -16.13
N TRP A 136 5.30 4.90 -14.86
CA TRP A 136 4.47 5.56 -13.87
C TRP A 136 5.00 6.94 -13.47
N PRO A 137 4.13 7.95 -13.31
CA PRO A 137 4.55 9.32 -12.97
C PRO A 137 4.89 9.51 -11.48
N PHE A 138 4.92 8.45 -10.70
CA PHE A 138 5.17 8.46 -9.27
C PHE A 138 6.24 7.42 -8.87
N PRO A 139 6.95 7.62 -7.76
CA PRO A 139 7.83 6.62 -7.20
C PRO A 139 7.04 5.40 -6.69
N LEU A 140 7.61 4.22 -6.91
CA LEU A 140 7.08 2.94 -6.47
C LEU A 140 7.96 2.35 -5.37
N VAL A 141 7.31 1.78 -4.35
CA VAL A 141 7.94 0.91 -3.35
C VAL A 141 7.20 -0.42 -3.35
N LEU A 142 7.91 -1.52 -3.48
CA LEU A 142 7.32 -2.85 -3.40
C LEU A 142 7.29 -3.33 -1.95
N VAL A 143 6.22 -4.03 -1.58
CA VAL A 143 6.08 -4.67 -0.26
C VAL A 143 5.70 -6.14 -0.43
N ASP A 144 6.16 -6.99 0.48
CA ASP A 144 5.92 -8.44 0.51
C ASP A 144 6.61 -9.20 -0.64
N ARG A 145 6.46 -8.75 -1.87
CA ARG A 145 6.99 -9.41 -3.07
C ARG A 145 7.88 -8.47 -3.86
N ALA A 146 8.97 -9.00 -4.38
CA ALA A 146 9.86 -8.28 -5.29
C ALA A 146 10.57 -9.27 -6.22
N LEU A 147 11.00 -8.78 -7.39
CA LEU A 147 11.95 -9.50 -8.25
C LEU A 147 13.37 -9.23 -7.78
N GLU A 148 14.20 -10.26 -7.80
CA GLU A 148 15.65 -10.10 -7.61
C GLU A 148 16.22 -9.25 -8.75
N GLY A 149 17.19 -8.39 -8.42
CA GLY A 149 17.81 -7.49 -9.40
C GLY A 149 16.94 -6.27 -9.80
N SER A 150 15.72 -6.15 -9.30
CA SER A 150 14.90 -4.96 -9.49
C SER A 150 15.54 -3.73 -8.85
N ARG A 151 15.53 -2.58 -9.56
CA ARG A 151 15.98 -1.28 -9.05
C ARG A 151 14.92 -0.52 -8.26
N VAL A 152 13.77 -1.13 -8.04
CA VAL A 152 12.67 -0.54 -7.25
C VAL A 152 12.97 -0.74 -5.77
N ASP A 153 12.74 0.29 -4.97
CA ASP A 153 12.80 0.18 -3.52
C ASP A 153 11.81 -0.89 -3.03
N ARG A 154 12.23 -1.68 -2.06
CA ARG A 154 11.42 -2.82 -1.60
C ARG A 154 11.56 -3.04 -0.11
N VAL A 155 10.46 -3.43 0.51
CA VAL A 155 10.39 -3.89 1.89
C VAL A 155 9.85 -5.31 1.88
N VAL A 156 10.73 -6.28 2.05
CA VAL A 156 10.41 -7.71 1.98
C VAL A 156 10.97 -8.45 3.18
N LEU A 157 10.30 -9.54 3.56
CA LEU A 157 10.82 -10.48 4.54
C LEU A 157 11.82 -11.42 3.84
N ASP A 158 12.87 -11.81 4.53
CA ASP A 158 13.67 -12.97 4.14
C ASP A 158 12.88 -14.26 4.41
N ASN A 159 12.02 -14.60 3.46
CA ASN A 159 11.11 -15.74 3.55
C ASN A 159 11.84 -17.07 3.62
N HIS A 160 13.00 -17.16 2.94
CA HIS A 160 13.83 -18.37 2.96
C HIS A 160 14.40 -18.60 4.38
N ALA A 161 15.09 -17.60 4.93
CA ALA A 161 15.67 -17.71 6.26
C ALA A 161 14.59 -17.90 7.34
N ALA A 162 13.45 -17.22 7.23
CA ALA A 162 12.35 -17.36 8.17
C ALA A 162 11.77 -18.78 8.19
N ALA A 163 11.49 -19.36 7.00
CA ALA A 163 10.97 -20.72 6.89
C ALA A 163 11.98 -21.77 7.35
N ARG A 164 13.26 -21.57 7.00
CA ARG A 164 14.35 -22.43 7.47
C ARG A 164 14.41 -22.45 9.00
N ARG A 165 14.44 -21.28 9.64
CA ARG A 165 14.47 -21.18 11.11
C ARG A 165 13.25 -21.83 11.77
N ALA A 166 12.06 -21.63 11.23
CA ALA A 166 10.84 -22.24 11.75
C ALA A 166 10.90 -23.76 11.66
N THR A 167 11.40 -24.30 10.54
CA THR A 167 11.56 -25.74 10.34
C THR A 167 12.65 -26.32 11.25
N GLU A 168 13.80 -25.66 11.39
CA GLU A 168 14.86 -26.04 12.31
C GLU A 168 14.37 -26.10 13.76
N HIS A 169 13.53 -25.13 14.17
CA HIS A 169 12.93 -25.14 15.50
C HIS A 169 12.08 -26.38 15.75
N LEU A 170 11.24 -26.78 14.76
CA LEU A 170 10.45 -28.01 14.87
C LEU A 170 11.34 -29.26 14.93
N LEU A 171 12.41 -29.31 14.13
CA LEU A 171 13.36 -30.42 14.12
C LEU A 171 14.11 -30.54 15.46
N GLN A 172 14.55 -29.43 16.03
CA GLN A 172 15.18 -29.38 17.35
C GLN A 172 14.22 -29.79 18.47
N SER A 173 12.93 -29.54 18.32
CA SER A 173 11.87 -30.00 19.23
C SER A 173 11.52 -31.50 19.07
N GLY A 174 12.24 -32.22 18.20
CA GLY A 174 12.08 -33.66 18.01
C GLY A 174 11.11 -34.08 16.92
N TRP A 175 10.42 -33.13 16.26
CA TRP A 175 9.48 -33.43 15.17
C TRP A 175 10.25 -33.89 13.92
N ARG A 176 9.74 -34.93 13.24
CA ARG A 176 10.33 -35.48 12.01
C ARG A 176 9.33 -35.52 10.85
N ARG A 177 8.05 -35.45 11.13
CA ARG A 177 6.96 -35.42 10.11
C ARG A 177 6.44 -34.00 10.02
N ILE A 178 7.10 -33.16 9.24
CA ILE A 178 6.79 -31.75 9.09
C ILE A 178 6.27 -31.55 7.68
N ALA A 179 5.07 -30.96 7.54
CA ALA A 179 4.49 -30.56 6.26
C ALA A 179 4.54 -29.03 6.13
N LEU A 180 4.63 -28.55 4.90
CA LEU A 180 4.53 -27.14 4.57
C LEU A 180 3.29 -26.89 3.73
N LEU A 181 2.41 -26.01 4.20
CA LEU A 181 1.33 -25.45 3.39
C LEU A 181 1.85 -24.15 2.75
N ALA A 182 1.96 -24.13 1.44
CA ALA A 182 2.56 -23.01 0.69
C ALA A 182 1.63 -22.48 -0.40
N GLY A 183 1.60 -21.16 -0.57
CA GLY A 183 0.84 -20.52 -1.65
C GLY A 183 1.43 -20.85 -3.02
N ILE A 184 0.61 -21.41 -3.92
CA ILE A 184 1.03 -21.91 -5.23
C ILE A 184 1.46 -20.78 -6.19
N HIS A 185 0.87 -19.59 -6.05
CA HIS A 185 1.06 -18.45 -6.95
C HIS A 185 1.82 -17.30 -6.30
N SER A 186 2.83 -17.58 -5.45
CA SER A 186 3.58 -16.51 -4.80
C SER A 186 5.08 -16.79 -4.75
N THR A 187 5.88 -15.75 -5.01
CA THR A 187 7.34 -15.80 -4.80
C THR A 187 7.69 -16.08 -3.34
N THR A 188 6.90 -15.55 -2.41
CA THR A 188 7.05 -15.77 -0.97
C THR A 188 6.84 -17.23 -0.60
N GLY A 189 5.84 -17.90 -1.21
CA GLY A 189 5.60 -19.34 -1.04
C GLY A 189 6.77 -20.17 -1.53
N GLN A 190 7.32 -19.84 -2.69
CA GLN A 190 8.50 -20.53 -3.26
C GLN A 190 9.74 -20.37 -2.37
N GLN A 191 10.01 -19.16 -1.87
CA GLN A 191 11.12 -18.89 -0.96
C GLN A 191 10.97 -19.63 0.37
N ARG A 192 9.76 -19.66 0.94
CA ARG A 192 9.46 -20.42 2.16
C ARG A 192 9.66 -21.92 1.94
N HIS A 193 9.22 -22.44 0.79
CA HIS A 193 9.45 -23.84 0.43
C HIS A 193 10.95 -24.16 0.34
N ALA A 194 11.75 -23.32 -0.30
CA ALA A 194 13.19 -23.52 -0.39
C ALA A 194 13.85 -23.58 1.00
N GLY A 195 13.55 -22.61 1.89
CA GLY A 195 14.09 -22.62 3.26
C GLY A 195 13.66 -23.83 4.09
N TYR A 196 12.39 -24.26 3.93
CA TYR A 196 11.89 -25.48 4.56
C TYR A 196 12.61 -26.74 4.03
N ALA A 197 12.79 -26.86 2.71
CA ALA A 197 13.46 -27.99 2.09
C ALA A 197 14.93 -28.08 2.51
N ASP A 198 15.64 -26.95 2.57
CA ASP A 198 17.03 -26.90 3.01
C ASP A 198 17.20 -27.37 4.46
N ALA A 199 16.29 -26.95 5.36
CA ALA A 199 16.31 -27.38 6.74
C ALA A 199 16.08 -28.91 6.88
N LEU A 200 15.15 -29.47 6.14
CA LEU A 200 14.89 -30.91 6.14
C LEU A 200 16.05 -31.70 5.54
N ALA A 201 16.61 -31.24 4.42
CA ALA A 201 17.73 -31.89 3.75
C ALA A 201 18.96 -31.98 4.66
N ALA A 202 19.25 -30.94 5.46
CA ALA A 202 20.32 -30.96 6.47
C ALA A 202 20.15 -32.07 7.54
N HIS A 203 18.94 -32.61 7.69
CA HIS A 203 18.61 -33.69 8.62
C HIS A 203 18.27 -35.02 7.93
N GLY A 204 18.55 -35.13 6.62
CA GLY A 204 18.26 -36.35 5.82
C GLY A 204 16.77 -36.63 5.62
N LEU A 205 15.90 -35.61 5.73
CA LEU A 205 14.46 -35.76 5.58
C LEU A 205 13.97 -35.20 4.24
N ALA A 206 12.96 -35.87 3.67
CA ALA A 206 12.33 -35.40 2.44
C ALA A 206 11.25 -34.34 2.71
N PRO A 207 11.17 -33.28 1.89
CA PRO A 207 10.14 -32.27 2.01
C PRO A 207 8.76 -32.82 1.63
N ARG A 208 7.72 -32.33 2.28
CA ARG A 208 6.30 -32.65 2.03
C ARG A 208 5.51 -31.34 1.85
N PRO A 209 5.69 -30.62 0.72
CA PRO A 209 4.93 -29.42 0.46
C PRO A 209 3.52 -29.74 -0.02
N LEU A 210 2.55 -28.98 0.47
CA LEU A 210 1.19 -28.93 -0.04
C LEU A 210 0.99 -27.53 -0.63
N TRP A 211 0.92 -27.48 -1.95
CA TRP A 211 0.70 -26.24 -2.69
C TRP A 211 -0.79 -25.98 -2.80
N LEU A 212 -1.21 -24.79 -2.38
CA LEU A 212 -2.63 -24.44 -2.30
C LEU A 212 -2.84 -22.95 -2.55
N ASP A 213 -4.05 -22.62 -2.95
CA ASP A 213 -4.49 -21.22 -2.97
C ASP A 213 -4.53 -20.68 -1.53
N PRO A 214 -4.13 -19.42 -1.30
CA PRO A 214 -4.06 -18.83 0.05
C PRO A 214 -5.46 -18.49 0.57
N THR A 215 -6.36 -19.49 0.62
CA THR A 215 -7.71 -19.38 1.17
C THR A 215 -7.87 -20.25 2.40
N ARG A 216 -8.82 -19.87 3.26
CA ARG A 216 -9.15 -20.63 4.46
C ARG A 216 -9.58 -22.05 4.13
N GLU A 217 -10.46 -22.18 3.14
CA GLU A 217 -11.03 -23.47 2.71
C GLU A 217 -9.98 -24.41 2.15
N ALA A 218 -9.00 -23.88 1.40
CA ALA A 218 -7.88 -24.67 0.90
C ALA A 218 -6.97 -25.11 2.06
N GLY A 219 -6.72 -24.26 3.03
CA GLY A 219 -5.95 -24.58 4.25
C GLY A 219 -6.63 -25.67 5.08
N GLU A 220 -7.94 -25.60 5.28
CA GLU A 220 -8.71 -26.62 6.01
C GLU A 220 -8.62 -27.99 5.32
N ARG A 221 -8.83 -28.02 3.99
CA ARG A 221 -8.71 -29.29 3.21
C ARG A 221 -7.30 -29.88 3.27
N ALA A 222 -6.27 -29.05 3.09
CA ALA A 222 -4.88 -29.50 3.14
C ALA A 222 -4.50 -30.02 4.53
N THR A 223 -4.98 -29.37 5.58
CA THR A 223 -4.75 -29.83 6.96
C THR A 223 -5.41 -31.19 7.21
N ALA A 224 -6.65 -31.39 6.76
CA ALA A 224 -7.32 -32.68 6.87
C ALA A 224 -6.53 -33.80 6.15
N GLN A 225 -5.95 -33.53 4.98
CA GLN A 225 -5.09 -34.49 4.28
C GLN A 225 -3.79 -34.83 5.03
N CYS A 226 -3.25 -33.88 5.80
CA CYS A 226 -2.06 -34.14 6.61
C CYS A 226 -2.34 -35.03 7.83
N LEU A 227 -3.56 -35.02 8.32
CA LEU A 227 -3.98 -35.71 9.54
C LEU A 227 -4.56 -37.12 9.25
N ALA A 228 -4.92 -37.39 8.00
CA ALA A 228 -5.36 -38.73 7.55
C ALA A 228 -4.17 -39.64 7.28
#